data_f4e233d376ee66eb7d4cd81064aab93a
#
_entry.id   f4e233d376ee66eb7d4cd81064aab93a
#
_cell.length_a   1.000
_cell.length_b   1.000
_cell.length_c   1.000
_cell.angle_alpha   90.00
_cell.angle_beta   90.00
_cell.angle_gamma   90.00
#
_symmetry.space_group_name_H-M   'P 1'
#
loop_
_entity.id
_entity.type
_entity.pdbx_description
1 polymer ?
#
loop_
_entity_poly.entity_id
_entity_poly.type
_entity_poly.pdbx_seq_one_letter_code
_entity_poly.pdbx_strand_id
1 'polypeptide(L)'
;SPFSGRVRESIVTDLMIHDLELLCHLNPFEIKKIQAISQNTKTQWSDFATVLITFSNKSTAMLTASRIGQQKIRTIEISQADSVIVADLLRQDIVISKVNHVEYTTEGGVRFKQHGVMEIPFIDRYGEPLILEQQEFIHAFVENRKPSVEPHTAKVALSLALQIEELLPQCILTNV
;
A
#
# COMPACT_ATOMS: atom_id res chain seq x y z
N SER A 1 -14.47 -2.18 -12.30
CA SER A 1 -15.36 -1.27 -13.03
C SER A 1 -15.19 -1.49 -14.51
N PRO A 2 -16.25 -1.64 -15.31
CA PRO A 2 -16.11 -1.61 -16.73
C PRO A 2 -15.47 -0.27 -17.10
N PHE A 3 -14.55 -0.29 -18.05
CA PHE A 3 -13.86 0.86 -18.60
C PHE A 3 -14.86 1.99 -18.91
N SER A 4 -15.04 2.92 -18.00
CA SER A 4 -15.78 4.13 -18.31
C SER A 4 -14.82 5.03 -19.08
N GLY A 5 -15.19 5.50 -20.27
CA GLY A 5 -14.38 6.38 -21.13
C GLY A 5 -14.08 7.76 -20.53
N ARG A 6 -13.96 7.85 -19.21
CA ARG A 6 -13.70 9.05 -18.40
C ARG A 6 -12.33 9.05 -17.69
N VAL A 7 -11.44 8.10 -18.03
CA VAL A 7 -10.08 8.13 -17.44
C VAL A 7 -9.36 9.35 -18.01
N ARG A 8 -9.11 10.33 -17.13
CA ARG A 8 -8.41 11.59 -17.46
C ARG A 8 -7.09 11.75 -16.72
N GLU A 9 -6.71 10.76 -15.91
CA GLU A 9 -5.57 10.83 -15.01
C GLU A 9 -4.80 9.51 -15.00
N SER A 10 -3.52 9.58 -14.67
CA SER A 10 -2.68 8.42 -14.47
C SER A 10 -3.18 7.55 -13.31
N ILE A 11 -2.88 6.26 -13.37
CA ILE A 11 -3.18 5.33 -12.30
C ILE A 11 -2.45 5.67 -10.99
N VAL A 12 -1.32 6.37 -11.09
CA VAL A 12 -0.53 6.76 -9.91
C VAL A 12 -1.27 7.83 -9.11
N THR A 13 -1.74 8.89 -9.78
CA THR A 13 -2.48 9.98 -9.13
C THR A 13 -3.92 9.64 -8.78
N ASP A 14 -4.53 8.66 -9.46
CA ASP A 14 -5.93 8.26 -9.21
C ASP A 14 -6.07 7.12 -8.16
N LEU A 15 -5.22 6.09 -8.23
CA LEU A 15 -5.34 4.91 -7.35
C LEU A 15 -4.16 4.76 -6.40
N MET A 16 -2.92 4.83 -6.90
CA MET A 16 -1.73 4.54 -6.09
C MET A 16 -1.48 5.62 -5.03
N ILE A 17 -1.97 6.84 -5.21
CA ILE A 17 -1.82 7.93 -4.23
C ILE A 17 -2.32 7.53 -2.84
N HIS A 18 -3.39 6.75 -2.75
CA HIS A 18 -3.89 6.27 -1.46
C HIS A 18 -2.97 5.26 -0.79
N ASP A 19 -2.29 4.43 -1.60
CA ASP A 19 -1.32 3.45 -1.09
C ASP A 19 -0.01 4.15 -0.70
N LEU A 20 0.36 5.23 -1.40
CA LEU A 20 1.49 6.10 -1.05
C LEU A 20 1.25 6.84 0.27
N GLU A 21 0.03 7.35 0.49
CA GLU A 21 -0.34 7.98 1.76
C GLU A 21 -0.20 6.99 2.92
N LEU A 22 -0.74 5.79 2.75
CA LEU A 22 -0.65 4.73 3.74
C LEU A 22 0.80 4.29 3.98
N LEU A 23 1.61 4.19 2.93
CA LEU A 23 3.03 3.89 3.03
C LEU A 23 3.79 4.94 3.84
N CYS A 24 3.52 6.23 3.61
CA CYS A 24 4.13 7.33 4.37
C CYS A 24 3.76 7.28 5.86
N HIS A 25 2.58 6.78 6.18
CA HIS A 25 2.13 6.57 7.55
C HIS A 25 2.83 5.38 8.23
N LEU A 26 2.95 4.27 7.50
CA LEU A 26 3.57 3.03 7.99
C LEU A 26 5.09 3.11 8.05
N ASN A 27 5.71 3.90 7.19
CA ASN A 27 7.16 4.00 7.10
C ASN A 27 7.61 5.48 7.01
N PRO A 28 7.87 6.13 8.16
CA PRO A 28 8.22 7.56 8.21
C PRO A 28 9.69 7.86 7.85
N PHE A 29 10.43 6.88 7.33
CA PHE A 29 11.84 7.05 6.98
C PHE A 29 12.00 7.76 5.63
N GLU A 30 13.11 8.47 5.48
CA GLU A 30 13.46 9.18 4.25
C GLU A 30 13.57 8.23 3.06
N ILE A 31 12.98 8.63 1.93
CA ILE A 31 13.09 7.91 0.66
C ILE A 31 14.48 8.17 0.06
N LYS A 32 15.20 7.11 -0.27
CA LYS A 32 16.53 7.18 -0.91
C LYS A 32 16.49 6.93 -2.41
N LYS A 33 15.58 6.08 -2.86
CA LYS A 33 15.49 5.71 -4.28
C LYS A 33 14.06 5.34 -4.64
N ILE A 34 13.64 5.78 -5.82
CA ILE A 34 12.38 5.41 -6.45
C ILE A 34 12.68 4.83 -7.83
N GLN A 35 12.07 3.73 -8.18
CA GLN A 35 12.07 3.11 -9.49
C GLN A 35 10.63 2.84 -9.88
N ALA A 36 10.22 3.21 -11.08
CA ALA A 36 8.86 3.06 -11.53
C ALA A 36 8.82 2.53 -12.97
N ILE A 37 7.85 1.66 -13.21
CA ILE A 37 7.49 1.16 -14.54
C ILE A 37 5.98 1.28 -14.72
N SER A 38 5.55 1.58 -15.94
CA SER A 38 4.13 1.64 -16.27
C SER A 38 3.85 1.06 -17.65
N GLN A 39 2.59 0.74 -17.87
CA GLN A 39 2.07 0.30 -19.17
C GLN A 39 0.75 0.96 -19.45
N ASN A 40 0.57 1.35 -20.71
CA ASN A 40 -0.69 1.80 -21.24
C ASN A 40 -1.27 0.69 -22.11
N THR A 41 -2.51 0.32 -21.89
CA THR A 41 -3.16 -0.75 -22.66
C THR A 41 -4.37 -0.26 -23.43
N LYS A 42 -5.10 0.70 -22.93
CA LYS A 42 -6.38 1.15 -23.50
C LYS A 42 -6.55 2.66 -23.53
N THR A 43 -5.75 3.41 -22.80
CA THR A 43 -5.83 4.87 -22.75
C THR A 43 -4.47 5.49 -23.02
N GLN A 44 -4.44 6.82 -23.21
CA GLN A 44 -3.19 7.57 -23.28
C GLN A 44 -2.49 7.68 -21.91
N TRP A 45 -3.18 7.29 -20.83
CA TRP A 45 -2.69 7.31 -19.47
C TRP A 45 -2.23 5.93 -19.04
N SER A 46 -1.37 5.85 -18.05
CA SER A 46 -0.94 4.57 -17.48
C SER A 46 -2.11 3.81 -16.86
N ASP A 47 -2.35 2.59 -17.34
CA ASP A 47 -3.40 1.68 -16.83
C ASP A 47 -2.85 0.68 -15.82
N PHE A 48 -1.53 0.54 -15.78
CA PHE A 48 -0.79 -0.31 -14.87
C PHE A 48 0.50 0.40 -14.47
N ALA A 49 0.84 0.38 -13.18
CA ALA A 49 2.12 0.87 -12.69
C ALA A 49 2.62 0.01 -11.54
N THR A 50 3.94 -0.21 -11.49
CA THR A 50 4.65 -0.78 -10.35
C THR A 50 5.77 0.16 -9.95
N VAL A 51 5.87 0.44 -8.66
CA VAL A 51 6.84 1.34 -8.05
C VAL A 51 7.60 0.60 -6.96
N LEU A 52 8.92 0.70 -6.98
CA LEU A 52 9.81 0.20 -5.95
C LEU A 52 10.46 1.40 -5.24
N ILE A 53 10.28 1.48 -3.93
CA ILE A 53 10.82 2.54 -3.08
C ILE A 53 11.80 1.94 -2.09
N THR A 54 13.00 2.53 -1.97
CA THR A 54 14.00 2.16 -0.97
C THR A 54 14.16 3.30 0.03
N PHE A 55 14.15 2.98 1.32
CA PHE A 55 14.24 3.93 2.42
C PHE A 55 15.62 3.98 3.05
N SER A 56 15.87 5.02 3.86
CA SER A 56 17.14 5.24 4.56
C SER A 56 17.47 4.15 5.59
N ASN A 57 16.46 3.50 6.17
CA ASN A 57 16.59 2.34 7.06
C ASN A 57 16.82 1.02 6.32
N LYS A 58 17.04 1.05 4.99
CA LYS A 58 17.20 -0.11 4.10
C LYS A 58 15.94 -0.95 3.87
N SER A 59 14.79 -0.57 4.43
CA SER A 59 13.53 -1.20 4.04
C SER A 59 13.16 -0.84 2.60
N THR A 60 12.34 -1.70 1.99
CA THR A 60 11.83 -1.50 0.63
C THR A 60 10.33 -1.65 0.62
N ALA A 61 9.66 -0.87 -0.23
CA ALA A 61 8.25 -1.03 -0.51
C ALA A 61 8.04 -1.22 -2.01
N MET A 62 7.15 -2.14 -2.37
CA MET A 62 6.70 -2.34 -3.73
C MET A 62 5.20 -2.06 -3.79
N LEU A 63 4.81 -1.11 -4.64
CA LEU A 63 3.42 -0.75 -4.88
C LEU A 63 3.05 -1.13 -6.31
N THR A 64 1.88 -1.74 -6.46
CA THR A 64 1.35 -2.07 -7.78
C THR A 64 -0.10 -1.64 -7.86
N ALA A 65 -0.42 -0.84 -8.87
CA ALA A 65 -1.78 -0.43 -9.19
C ALA A 65 -2.16 -0.86 -10.61
N SER A 66 -3.39 -1.35 -10.78
CA SER A 66 -3.89 -1.83 -12.08
C SER A 66 -5.37 -1.50 -12.24
N ARG A 67 -5.73 -0.94 -13.40
CA ARG A 67 -7.12 -0.80 -13.86
C ARG A 67 -7.55 -1.93 -14.78
N ILE A 68 -6.64 -2.83 -15.13
CA ILE A 68 -6.87 -3.87 -16.15
C ILE A 68 -7.65 -5.04 -15.56
N GLY A 69 -7.50 -5.31 -14.29
CA GLY A 69 -8.14 -6.41 -13.59
C GLY A 69 -9.65 -6.24 -13.45
N GLN A 70 -10.38 -7.36 -13.50
CA GLN A 70 -11.83 -7.38 -13.27
C GLN A 70 -12.20 -7.38 -11.80
N GLN A 71 -11.29 -7.81 -10.93
CA GLN A 71 -11.49 -7.88 -9.49
C GLN A 71 -10.88 -6.67 -8.81
N LYS A 72 -11.59 -6.13 -7.82
CA LYS A 72 -11.02 -5.16 -6.90
C LYS A 72 -10.19 -5.92 -5.86
N ILE A 73 -8.91 -5.63 -5.80
CA ILE A 73 -7.99 -6.16 -4.80
C ILE A 73 -7.32 -4.95 -4.14
N ARG A 74 -7.29 -4.92 -2.82
CA ARG A 74 -6.58 -3.92 -2.05
C ARG A 74 -5.96 -4.57 -0.83
N THR A 75 -4.72 -5.00 -0.97
CA THR A 75 -3.99 -5.79 0.02
C THR A 75 -2.65 -5.15 0.32
N ILE A 76 -2.27 -5.16 1.58
CA ILE A 76 -0.95 -4.78 2.05
C ILE A 76 -0.30 -6.00 2.68
N GLU A 77 0.94 -6.26 2.29
CA GLU A 77 1.78 -7.27 2.92
C GLU A 77 3.01 -6.59 3.53
N ILE A 78 3.29 -6.88 4.79
CA ILE A 78 4.47 -6.39 5.51
C ILE A 78 5.27 -7.61 5.97
N SER A 79 6.47 -7.75 5.40
CA SER A 79 7.41 -8.80 5.78
C SER A 79 8.43 -8.26 6.77
N GLN A 80 8.55 -8.93 7.90
CA GLN A 80 9.53 -8.66 8.97
C GLN A 80 10.41 -9.91 9.18
N ALA A 81 11.40 -9.80 10.05
CA ALA A 81 12.37 -10.88 10.27
C ALA A 81 11.72 -12.21 10.73
N ASP A 82 10.66 -12.13 11.50
CA ASP A 82 9.99 -13.26 12.18
C ASP A 82 8.49 -13.36 11.88
N SER A 83 7.95 -12.43 11.09
CA SER A 83 6.52 -12.37 10.82
C SER A 83 6.19 -11.80 9.45
N VAL A 84 5.03 -12.21 8.93
CA VAL A 84 4.39 -11.63 7.76
C VAL A 84 2.98 -11.20 8.16
N ILE A 85 2.67 -9.94 7.88
CA ILE A 85 1.35 -9.34 8.14
C ILE A 85 0.68 -9.12 6.78
N VAL A 86 -0.50 -9.66 6.60
CA VAL A 86 -1.35 -9.44 5.42
C VAL A 86 -2.62 -8.75 5.83
N ALA A 87 -2.88 -7.57 5.27
CA ALA A 87 -4.11 -6.82 5.49
C ALA A 87 -4.93 -6.74 4.20
N ASP A 88 -6.17 -7.23 4.23
CA ASP A 88 -7.17 -7.02 3.17
C ASP A 88 -8.02 -5.80 3.53
N LEU A 89 -7.76 -4.68 2.84
CA LEU A 89 -8.44 -3.41 3.12
C LEU A 89 -9.91 -3.39 2.64
N LEU A 90 -10.30 -4.28 1.74
CA LEU A 90 -11.69 -4.38 1.30
C LEU A 90 -12.54 -5.18 2.29
N ARG A 91 -11.97 -6.24 2.84
CA ARG A 91 -12.63 -7.07 3.86
C ARG A 91 -12.45 -6.55 5.27
N GLN A 92 -11.49 -5.63 5.45
CA GLN A 92 -11.06 -5.14 6.76
C GLN A 92 -10.60 -6.29 7.67
N ASP A 93 -9.77 -7.18 7.12
CA ASP A 93 -9.22 -8.33 7.82
C ASP A 93 -7.68 -8.23 7.85
N ILE A 94 -7.09 -8.70 8.95
CA ILE A 94 -5.63 -8.80 9.12
C ILE A 94 -5.28 -10.23 9.53
N VAL A 95 -4.24 -10.77 8.92
CA VAL A 95 -3.65 -12.05 9.29
C VAL A 95 -2.18 -11.82 9.58
N ILE A 96 -1.72 -12.26 10.75
CA ILE A 96 -0.33 -12.20 11.18
C ILE A 96 0.21 -13.62 11.26
N SER A 97 1.18 -13.94 10.41
CA SER A 97 1.86 -15.23 10.41
C SER A 97 3.24 -15.06 11.05
N LYS A 98 3.48 -15.77 12.16
CA LYS A 98 4.75 -15.77 12.89
C LYS A 98 5.42 -17.12 12.76
N VAL A 99 6.75 -17.12 12.63
CA VAL A 99 7.56 -18.34 12.59
C VAL A 99 8.48 -18.32 13.79
N ASN A 100 8.27 -19.29 14.71
CA ASN A 100 9.16 -19.51 15.84
C ASN A 100 10.07 -20.70 15.54
N HIS A 101 11.38 -20.48 15.53
CA HIS A 101 12.38 -21.50 15.48
C HIS A 101 12.79 -21.91 16.89
N VAL A 102 12.58 -23.15 17.23
CA VAL A 102 13.03 -23.71 18.52
C VAL A 102 14.09 -24.76 18.27
N GLU A 103 15.27 -24.54 18.81
CA GLU A 103 16.36 -25.50 18.77
C GLU A 103 16.24 -26.48 19.92
N TYR A 104 16.37 -27.77 19.63
CA TYR A 104 16.45 -28.83 20.63
C TYR A 104 17.77 -29.54 20.46
N THR A 105 18.56 -29.59 21.52
CA THR A 105 19.78 -30.42 21.56
C THR A 105 19.42 -31.82 22.08
N THR A 106 19.73 -32.83 21.29
CA THR A 106 19.54 -34.26 21.64
C THR A 106 20.91 -34.98 21.59
N GLU A 107 21.00 -36.17 22.16
CA GLU A 107 22.22 -36.99 22.10
C GLU A 107 22.70 -37.28 20.66
N GLY A 108 21.83 -37.12 19.66
CA GLY A 108 22.13 -37.27 18.22
C GLY A 108 22.41 -35.94 17.49
N GLY A 109 22.59 -34.82 18.18
CA GLY A 109 22.86 -33.50 17.59
C GLY A 109 21.73 -32.50 17.77
N VAL A 110 21.83 -31.34 17.10
CA VAL A 110 20.84 -30.26 17.13
C VAL A 110 19.69 -30.58 16.17
N ARG A 111 18.46 -30.55 16.68
CA ARG A 111 17.25 -30.69 15.89
C ARG A 111 16.46 -29.38 15.95
N PHE A 112 15.95 -28.95 14.82
CA PHE A 112 15.11 -27.74 14.71
C PHE A 112 13.65 -28.15 14.64
N LYS A 113 12.81 -27.47 15.40
CA LYS A 113 11.37 -27.55 15.25
C LYS A 113 10.84 -26.17 14.93
N GLN A 114 10.18 -26.06 13.79
CA GLN A 114 9.54 -24.84 13.35
C GLN A 114 8.08 -24.89 13.78
N HIS A 115 7.61 -23.86 14.50
CA HIS A 115 6.22 -23.66 14.82
C HIS A 115 5.73 -22.41 14.08
N GLY A 116 4.72 -22.58 13.23
CA GLY A 116 3.98 -21.47 12.67
C GLY A 116 2.80 -21.11 13.58
N VAL A 117 2.65 -19.84 13.91
CA VAL A 117 1.48 -19.32 14.62
C VAL A 117 0.79 -18.34 13.70
N MET A 118 -0.51 -18.53 13.47
CA MET A 118 -1.37 -17.60 12.74
C MET A 118 -2.26 -16.89 13.75
N GLU A 119 -2.14 -15.58 13.80
CA GLU A 119 -2.99 -14.71 14.60
C GLU A 119 -3.95 -13.96 13.69
N ILE A 120 -5.23 -13.96 14.02
CA ILE A 120 -6.26 -13.19 13.33
C ILE A 120 -6.83 -12.23 14.37
N PRO A 121 -6.33 -10.97 14.42
CA PRO A 121 -6.83 -9.99 15.36
C PRO A 121 -8.32 -9.71 15.11
N PHE A 122 -9.09 -9.58 16.18
CA PHE A 122 -10.44 -9.07 16.05
C PHE A 122 -10.38 -7.58 15.73
N ILE A 123 -11.01 -7.19 14.63
CA ILE A 123 -11.09 -5.80 14.19
C ILE A 123 -12.54 -5.37 14.25
N ASP A 124 -12.82 -4.33 15.02
CA ASP A 124 -14.13 -3.68 14.99
C ASP A 124 -14.33 -3.00 13.63
N ARG A 125 -15.36 -3.40 12.92
CA ARG A 125 -15.71 -2.81 11.63
C ARG A 125 -16.60 -1.60 11.86
N TYR A 126 -16.02 -0.41 11.75
CA TYR A 126 -16.70 0.85 12.10
C TYR A 126 -17.53 1.47 10.97
N GLY A 127 -17.78 0.77 9.86
CA GLY A 127 -18.60 1.27 8.76
C GLY A 127 -17.80 1.64 7.51
N GLU A 128 -18.40 2.44 6.64
CA GLU A 128 -17.76 2.83 5.39
C GLU A 128 -16.67 3.89 5.62
N PRO A 129 -15.46 3.72 5.05
CA PRO A 129 -14.32 4.62 5.27
C PRO A 129 -14.64 6.10 4.98
N LEU A 130 -15.36 6.39 3.92
CA LEU A 130 -15.73 7.76 3.56
C LEU A 130 -16.63 8.44 4.62
N ILE A 131 -17.56 7.69 5.19
CA ILE A 131 -18.43 8.19 6.25
C ILE A 131 -17.62 8.49 7.51
N LEU A 132 -16.69 7.61 7.85
CA LEU A 132 -15.82 7.79 9.02
C LEU A 132 -14.91 9.00 8.85
N GLU A 133 -14.35 9.21 7.67
CA GLU A 133 -13.52 10.38 7.34
C GLU A 133 -14.32 11.69 7.50
N GLN A 134 -15.53 11.74 6.97
CA GLN A 134 -16.40 12.91 7.10
C GLN A 134 -16.80 13.18 8.55
N GLN A 135 -17.14 12.14 9.30
CA GLN A 135 -17.47 12.25 10.71
C GLN A 135 -16.28 12.76 11.53
N GLU A 136 -15.09 12.20 11.29
CA GLU A 136 -13.87 12.63 11.96
C GLU A 136 -13.55 14.09 11.68
N PHE A 137 -13.68 14.53 10.43
CA PHE A 137 -13.48 15.93 10.06
C PHE A 137 -14.46 16.88 10.79
N ILE A 138 -15.74 16.50 10.83
CA ILE A 138 -16.77 17.29 11.53
C ILE A 138 -16.48 17.33 13.04
N HIS A 139 -16.16 16.19 13.66
CA HIS A 139 -15.82 16.14 15.09
C HIS A 139 -14.59 16.98 15.41
N ALA A 140 -13.53 16.88 14.60
CA ALA A 140 -12.34 17.69 14.78
C ALA A 140 -12.65 19.20 14.74
N PHE A 141 -13.53 19.61 13.81
CA PHE A 141 -13.96 21.01 13.71
C PHE A 141 -14.79 21.46 14.94
N VAL A 142 -15.76 20.67 15.36
CA VAL A 142 -16.62 20.98 16.52
C VAL A 142 -15.81 21.03 17.81
N GLU A 143 -14.86 20.11 17.97
CA GLU A 143 -14.01 20.01 19.16
C GLU A 143 -12.80 20.95 19.12
N ASN A 144 -12.65 21.73 18.06
CA ASN A 144 -11.52 22.65 17.83
C ASN A 144 -10.14 21.96 17.98
N ARG A 145 -10.03 20.74 17.45
CA ARG A 145 -8.80 19.96 17.39
C ARG A 145 -8.37 19.70 15.96
N LYS A 146 -7.14 19.27 15.78
CA LYS A 146 -6.67 18.82 14.47
C LYS A 146 -7.37 17.50 14.08
N PRO A 147 -7.73 17.33 12.78
CA PRO A 147 -8.20 16.05 12.28
C PRO A 147 -7.08 15.01 12.33
N SER A 148 -7.44 13.73 12.42
CA SER A 148 -6.50 12.62 12.44
C SER A 148 -5.69 12.51 11.14
N VAL A 149 -6.27 12.88 10.01
CA VAL A 149 -5.56 13.00 8.73
C VAL A 149 -5.25 14.47 8.49
N GLU A 150 -3.97 14.83 8.65
CA GLU A 150 -3.54 16.22 8.45
C GLU A 150 -3.30 16.51 6.96
N PRO A 151 -3.59 17.74 6.48
CA PRO A 151 -3.32 18.15 5.09
C PRO A 151 -1.86 17.99 4.66
N HIS A 152 -0.93 18.00 5.61
CA HIS A 152 0.49 17.78 5.36
C HIS A 152 0.76 16.38 4.81
N THR A 153 0.12 15.34 5.35
CA THR A 153 0.29 13.94 4.90
C THR A 153 -0.21 13.78 3.48
N ALA A 154 -1.38 14.32 3.16
CA ALA A 154 -1.92 14.31 1.81
C ALA A 154 -1.01 15.06 0.81
N LYS A 155 -0.41 16.19 1.23
CA LYS A 155 0.57 16.92 0.41
C LYS A 155 1.82 16.11 0.13
N VAL A 156 2.34 15.38 1.12
CA VAL A 156 3.52 14.50 0.95
C VAL A 156 3.20 13.37 -0.03
N ALA A 157 2.06 12.71 0.13
CA ALA A 157 1.63 11.64 -0.78
C ALA A 157 1.44 12.14 -2.22
N LEU A 158 0.84 13.31 -2.41
CA LEU A 158 0.68 13.94 -3.72
C LEU A 158 2.04 14.31 -4.33
N SER A 159 2.94 14.91 -3.54
CA SER A 159 4.29 15.24 -4.02
C SER A 159 5.05 14.00 -4.48
N LEU A 160 4.93 12.91 -3.74
CA LEU A 160 5.54 11.63 -4.10
C LEU A 160 4.90 11.03 -5.36
N ALA A 161 3.58 11.10 -5.49
CA ALA A 161 2.89 10.65 -6.70
C ALA A 161 3.36 11.41 -7.95
N LEU A 162 3.50 12.73 -7.85
CA LEU A 162 4.01 13.57 -8.96
C LEU A 162 5.47 13.23 -9.30
N GLN A 163 6.34 12.99 -8.32
CA GLN A 163 7.71 12.53 -8.57
C GLN A 163 7.73 11.17 -9.29
N ILE A 164 6.84 10.27 -8.93
CA ILE A 164 6.71 8.97 -9.60
C ILE A 164 6.25 9.17 -11.05
N GLU A 165 5.29 10.07 -11.30
CA GLU A 165 4.84 10.40 -12.66
C GLU A 165 5.98 10.90 -13.55
N GLU A 166 6.88 11.73 -13.02
CA GLU A 166 8.05 12.22 -13.76
C GLU A 166 9.04 11.10 -14.13
N LEU A 167 9.09 10.03 -13.33
CA LEU A 167 9.94 8.87 -13.58
C LEU A 167 9.32 7.87 -14.58
N LEU A 168 8.01 7.93 -14.80
CA LEU A 168 7.34 7.03 -15.73
C LEU A 168 7.72 7.38 -17.18
N PRO A 169 7.99 6.38 -18.04
CA PRO A 169 8.24 6.63 -19.44
C PRO A 169 7.01 7.30 -20.06
N GLN A 170 7.24 8.45 -20.72
CA GLN A 170 6.17 9.08 -21.51
C GLN A 170 5.75 8.09 -22.60
N CYS A 171 4.51 7.64 -22.53
CA CYS A 171 4.04 6.58 -23.39
C CYS A 171 3.76 7.11 -24.79
N ILE A 172 4.60 6.72 -25.73
CA ILE A 172 4.31 6.83 -27.16
C ILE A 172 3.42 5.63 -27.46
N LEU A 173 2.16 5.88 -27.83
CA LEU A 173 1.29 4.83 -28.38
C LEU A 173 1.95 4.28 -29.65
N THR A 174 2.66 3.17 -29.53
CA THR A 174 3.05 2.38 -30.68
C THR A 174 1.82 1.63 -31.15
N ASN A 175 1.20 2.09 -32.22
CA ASN A 175 0.19 1.34 -32.94
C ASN A 175 0.79 0.02 -33.39
N VAL A 176 0.38 -1.09 -32.77
CA VAL A 176 0.58 -2.46 -33.23
C VAL A 176 -0.71 -2.93 -33.85
#